data_88b89ff91f57774d489d2d7aa7cfeda9
#
_entry.id   88b89ff91f57774d489d2d7aa7cfeda9
#
_cell.length_a   1.000
_cell.length_b   1.000
_cell.length_c   1.000
_cell.angle_alpha   90.00
_cell.angle_beta   90.00
_cell.angle_gamma   90.00
#
_symmetry.space_group_name_H-M   'P 1'
#
loop_
_entity.id
_entity.type
_entity.pdbx_description
1 polymer ?
#
loop_
_entity_poly.entity_id
_entity_poly.type
_entity_poly.pdbx_seq_one_letter_code
_entity_poly.pdbx_strand_id
1 'polypeptide(L)'
;VRIGREKLKVITSHTNADFDSFACCVGLKKLKPDFEIVLCGIPVQNLKEYLRFYGDTFSFLTESDLKKLNEPIDELIIVDTNGLDRVGDEIKSRLSNDVKITIIDHHPEIWPASEGMASG
;
A
#
# COMPACT_ATOMS: atom_id res chain seq x y z
N VAL A 1 0.76 -19.15 -3.49
CA VAL A 1 0.89 -19.93 -2.26
C VAL A 1 2.27 -19.77 -1.68
N ARG A 2 2.32 -19.44 -0.42
CA ARG A 2 3.59 -19.27 0.29
C ARG A 2 3.98 -20.61 0.93
N ILE A 3 5.25 -20.93 0.80
CA ILE A 3 5.77 -22.18 1.31
C ILE A 3 6.76 -21.88 2.42
N GLY A 4 6.56 -22.51 3.58
CA GLY A 4 7.46 -22.36 4.70
C GLY A 4 7.35 -20.99 5.35
N ARG A 5 8.49 -20.40 5.68
CA ARG A 5 8.55 -19.21 6.48
C ARG A 5 8.96 -17.97 5.69
N GLU A 6 8.53 -17.91 4.46
CA GLU A 6 8.80 -16.72 3.67
C GLU A 6 8.21 -15.49 4.35
N LYS A 7 8.95 -14.41 4.29
CA LYS A 7 8.51 -13.17 4.90
C LYS A 7 7.35 -12.58 4.10
N LEU A 8 6.36 -12.06 4.81
CA LEU A 8 5.25 -11.35 4.19
C LEU A 8 5.63 -9.89 4.07
N LYS A 9 5.67 -9.39 2.84
CA LYS A 9 6.03 -8.02 2.53
C LYS A 9 4.85 -7.35 1.85
N VAL A 10 4.46 -6.19 2.35
CA VAL A 10 3.22 -5.53 1.95
C VAL A 10 3.48 -4.10 1.48
N ILE A 11 2.80 -3.72 0.41
CA ILE A 11 2.71 -2.34 -0.06
C ILE A 11 1.28 -1.89 0.16
N THR A 12 1.10 -0.75 0.80
CA THR A 12 -0.24 -0.21 1.05
C THR A 12 -0.24 1.31 1.02
N SER A 13 -1.42 1.90 1.15
CA SER A 13 -1.58 3.33 1.28
C SER A 13 -2.65 3.61 2.33
N HIS A 14 -3.30 4.77 2.26
CA HIS A 14 -4.32 5.13 3.25
C HIS A 14 -5.65 4.43 2.97
N THR A 15 -6.59 4.52 3.92
CA THR A 15 -7.81 3.73 3.91
C THR A 15 -8.78 4.07 2.80
N ASN A 16 -8.76 5.28 2.27
CA ASN A 16 -9.63 5.67 1.16
C ASN A 16 -8.78 5.85 -0.09
N ALA A 17 -8.22 4.76 -0.57
CA ALA A 17 -7.31 4.81 -1.71
C ALA A 17 -7.98 5.40 -2.94
N ASP A 18 -7.28 6.26 -3.63
CA ASP A 18 -7.72 6.83 -4.91
C ASP A 18 -6.83 6.29 -6.03
N PHE A 19 -7.06 6.78 -7.25
CA PHE A 19 -6.29 6.29 -8.39
C PHE A 19 -4.79 6.55 -8.23
N ASP A 20 -4.42 7.70 -7.70
CA ASP A 20 -2.99 8.01 -7.54
C ASP A 20 -2.31 7.06 -6.58
N SER A 21 -2.94 6.79 -5.42
CA SER A 21 -2.34 5.88 -4.45
C SER A 21 -2.33 4.45 -4.98
N PHE A 22 -3.37 4.03 -5.68
CA PHE A 22 -3.40 2.70 -6.27
C PHE A 22 -2.31 2.56 -7.34
N ALA A 23 -2.16 3.58 -8.20
CA ALA A 23 -1.13 3.56 -9.23
C ALA A 23 0.27 3.50 -8.63
N CYS A 24 0.50 4.21 -7.52
CA CYS A 24 1.78 4.13 -6.81
C CYS A 24 2.05 2.70 -6.33
N CYS A 25 1.04 2.06 -5.78
CA CYS A 25 1.18 0.67 -5.32
C CYS A 25 1.52 -0.26 -6.47
N VAL A 26 0.82 -0.12 -7.58
CA VAL A 26 1.04 -0.98 -8.75
C VAL A 26 2.44 -0.77 -9.32
N GLY A 27 2.85 0.49 -9.45
CA GLY A 27 4.19 0.79 -9.96
C GLY A 27 5.29 0.24 -9.08
N LEU A 28 5.12 0.37 -7.78
CA LEU A 28 6.12 -0.14 -6.84
C LEU A 28 6.17 -1.65 -6.85
N LYS A 29 5.02 -2.31 -7.00
CA LYS A 29 4.98 -3.76 -7.09
C LYS A 29 5.76 -4.27 -8.30
N LYS A 30 5.72 -3.54 -9.40
CA LYS A 30 6.49 -3.94 -10.58
C LYS A 30 7.99 -3.92 -10.30
N LEU A 31 8.44 -3.02 -9.45
CA LEU A 31 9.85 -2.95 -9.06
C LEU A 31 10.19 -3.95 -7.96
N LYS A 32 9.21 -4.33 -7.16
CA LYS A 32 9.40 -5.23 -6.02
C LYS A 32 8.36 -6.33 -6.09
N PRO A 33 8.50 -7.28 -7.01
CA PRO A 33 7.43 -8.27 -7.27
C PRO A 33 7.18 -9.24 -6.12
N ASP A 34 8.08 -9.32 -5.15
CA ASP A 34 7.86 -10.17 -3.98
C ASP A 34 6.99 -9.51 -2.91
N PHE A 35 6.59 -8.26 -3.10
CA PHE A 35 5.65 -7.60 -2.21
C PHE A 35 4.22 -7.84 -2.67
N GLU A 36 3.29 -7.83 -1.72
CA GLU A 36 1.86 -7.92 -2.01
C GLU A 36 1.23 -6.56 -1.76
N ILE A 37 0.33 -6.15 -2.66
CA ILE A 37 -0.44 -4.93 -2.46
C ILE A 37 -1.64 -5.27 -1.58
N VAL A 38 -1.84 -4.51 -0.53
CA VAL A 38 -3.04 -4.63 0.31
C VAL A 38 -3.78 -3.31 0.27
N LEU A 39 -5.04 -3.34 -0.16
CA LEU A 39 -5.90 -2.16 -0.15
C LEU A 39 -6.66 -2.12 1.16
N CYS A 40 -6.56 -1.00 1.86
CA CYS A 40 -7.18 -0.81 3.16
C CYS A 40 -8.56 -0.18 3.01
N GLY A 41 -9.52 -0.70 3.76
CA GLY A 41 -10.85 -0.12 3.78
C GLY A 41 -11.53 -0.17 2.42
N ILE A 42 -12.31 0.86 2.13
CA ILE A 42 -13.07 0.96 0.89
C ILE A 42 -12.45 2.05 0.03
N PRO A 43 -12.02 1.74 -1.20
CA PRO A 43 -11.48 2.77 -2.09
C PRO A 43 -12.52 3.83 -2.41
N VAL A 44 -12.06 4.98 -2.89
CA VAL A 44 -13.01 6.01 -3.35
C VAL A 44 -13.85 5.46 -4.50
N GLN A 45 -15.03 6.06 -4.71
CA GLN A 45 -16.06 5.48 -5.57
C GLN A 45 -15.57 5.19 -6.99
N ASN A 46 -14.86 6.12 -7.62
CA ASN A 46 -14.42 5.91 -9.00
C ASN A 46 -13.37 4.80 -9.11
N LEU A 47 -12.50 4.67 -8.12
CA LEU A 47 -11.55 3.56 -8.10
C LEU A 47 -12.27 2.24 -7.87
N LYS A 48 -13.25 2.25 -6.97
CA LYS A 48 -14.03 1.06 -6.69
C LYS A 48 -14.72 0.53 -7.93
N GLU A 49 -15.31 1.44 -8.74
CA GLU A 49 -15.98 1.03 -9.98
C GLU A 49 -14.98 0.53 -11.01
N TYR A 50 -13.84 1.19 -11.11
CA TYR A 50 -12.79 0.74 -12.02
C TYR A 50 -12.37 -0.69 -11.68
N LEU A 51 -12.19 -0.99 -10.40
CA LEU A 51 -11.74 -2.32 -9.99
C LEU A 51 -12.81 -3.39 -10.18
N ARG A 52 -14.08 -3.02 -10.22
CA ARG A 52 -15.12 -3.99 -10.57
C ARG A 52 -14.92 -4.57 -11.96
N PHE A 53 -14.44 -3.76 -12.88
CA PHE A 53 -14.27 -4.19 -14.26
C PHE A 53 -12.87 -4.72 -14.55
N TYR A 54 -11.86 -4.17 -13.89
CA TYR A 54 -10.47 -4.45 -14.24
C TYR A 54 -9.66 -5.02 -13.08
N GLY A 55 -10.31 -5.34 -11.98
CA GLY A 55 -9.59 -5.83 -10.81
C GLY A 55 -8.81 -7.10 -11.06
N ASP A 56 -9.29 -7.94 -11.96
CA ASP A 56 -8.58 -9.18 -12.28
C ASP A 56 -7.26 -8.94 -12.99
N THR A 57 -7.06 -7.75 -13.54
CA THR A 57 -5.81 -7.39 -14.20
C THR A 57 -4.68 -7.17 -13.20
N PHE A 58 -5.03 -6.84 -11.96
CA PHE A 58 -4.05 -6.47 -10.94
C PHE A 58 -4.08 -7.50 -9.81
N SER A 59 -2.91 -7.74 -9.25
CA SER A 59 -2.79 -8.66 -8.13
C SER A 59 -2.75 -7.84 -6.85
N PHE A 60 -3.81 -7.90 -6.05
CA PHE A 60 -3.86 -7.22 -4.76
C PHE A 60 -4.73 -8.00 -3.79
N LEU A 61 -4.53 -7.71 -2.51
CA LEU A 61 -5.29 -8.31 -1.43
C LEU A 61 -6.13 -7.25 -0.74
N THR A 62 -7.26 -7.68 -0.17
CA THR A 62 -8.04 -6.82 0.72
C THR A 62 -7.61 -7.11 2.16
N GLU A 63 -8.13 -6.30 3.10
CA GLU A 63 -7.87 -6.58 4.51
C GLU A 63 -8.46 -7.92 4.93
N SER A 64 -9.58 -8.32 4.34
CA SER A 64 -10.18 -9.62 4.59
C SER A 64 -9.24 -10.75 4.17
N ASP A 65 -8.60 -10.59 3.00
CA ASP A 65 -7.63 -11.58 2.54
C ASP A 65 -6.44 -11.66 3.48
N LEU A 66 -5.98 -10.52 3.96
CA LEU A 66 -4.85 -10.47 4.88
C LEU A 66 -5.19 -11.19 6.18
N LYS A 67 -6.41 -11.02 6.66
CA LYS A 67 -6.86 -11.69 7.86
C LYS A 67 -6.85 -13.20 7.68
N LYS A 68 -7.25 -13.67 6.50
CA LYS A 68 -7.27 -15.11 6.21
C LYS A 68 -5.87 -15.70 6.16
N LEU A 69 -4.88 -14.94 5.70
CA LEU A 69 -3.51 -15.41 5.71
C LEU A 69 -2.99 -15.64 7.12
N ASN A 70 -3.41 -14.80 8.04
CA ASN A 70 -3.07 -14.94 9.47
C ASN A 70 -1.56 -15.02 9.70
N GLU A 71 -0.80 -14.17 9.02
CA GLU A 71 0.65 -14.13 9.13
C GLU A 71 1.11 -12.73 9.50
N PRO A 72 2.21 -12.62 10.25
CA PRO A 72 2.75 -11.30 10.55
C PRO A 72 3.36 -10.65 9.32
N ILE A 73 3.31 -9.33 9.28
CA ILE A 73 3.90 -8.55 8.21
C ILE A 73 5.34 -8.23 8.61
N ASP A 74 6.29 -8.63 7.78
CA ASP A 74 7.70 -8.46 8.10
C ASP A 74 8.30 -7.21 7.48
N GLU A 75 7.71 -6.71 6.41
CA GLU A 75 8.14 -5.47 5.80
C GLU A 75 6.92 -4.76 5.24
N LEU A 76 6.84 -3.44 5.45
CA LEU A 76 5.70 -2.64 5.04
C LEU A 76 6.18 -1.38 4.35
N ILE A 77 5.67 -1.14 3.14
CA ILE A 77 5.89 0.13 2.44
C ILE A 77 4.55 0.84 2.34
N ILE A 78 4.51 2.06 2.84
CA ILE A 78 3.31 2.90 2.81
C ILE A 78 3.54 4.01 1.80
N VAL A 79 2.66 4.11 0.81
CA VAL A 79 2.80 5.14 -0.22
C VAL A 79 1.66 6.15 -0.10
N ASP A 80 1.92 7.37 -0.54
CA ASP A 80 0.93 8.43 -0.68
C ASP A 80 0.25 8.81 0.63
N THR A 81 0.94 8.60 1.74
CA THR A 81 0.51 9.08 3.05
C THR A 81 1.74 9.15 3.93
N ASN A 82 1.67 9.92 5.00
CA ASN A 82 2.85 10.22 5.80
C ASN A 82 2.88 9.51 7.15
N GLY A 83 2.08 8.49 7.35
CA GLY A 83 2.16 7.78 8.62
C GLY A 83 1.23 6.61 8.73
N LEU A 84 1.45 5.84 9.78
CA LEU A 84 0.67 4.63 10.04
C LEU A 84 -0.76 4.91 10.43
N ASP A 85 -1.06 6.09 10.93
CA ASP A 85 -2.40 6.40 11.42
C ASP A 85 -3.45 6.42 10.31
N ARG A 86 -3.03 6.52 9.04
CA ARG A 86 -3.95 6.49 7.90
C ARG A 86 -4.09 5.08 7.31
N VAL A 87 -3.35 4.13 7.84
CA VAL A 87 -3.35 2.75 7.35
C VAL A 87 -4.41 1.95 8.10
N GLY A 88 -4.98 0.94 7.44
CA GLY A 88 -6.05 0.17 8.03
C GLY A 88 -5.64 -0.62 9.25
N ASP A 89 -6.62 -0.90 10.11
CA ASP A 89 -6.37 -1.54 11.39
C ASP A 89 -5.86 -2.96 11.24
N GLU A 90 -6.30 -3.68 10.23
CA GLU A 90 -5.85 -5.05 10.05
C GLU A 90 -4.35 -5.11 9.79
N ILE A 91 -3.84 -4.19 8.98
CA ILE A 91 -2.41 -4.13 8.72
C ILE A 91 -1.66 -3.80 10.00
N LYS A 92 -2.14 -2.78 10.73
CA LYS A 92 -1.46 -2.36 11.96
C LYS A 92 -1.40 -3.48 12.99
N SER A 93 -2.43 -4.30 13.06
CA SER A 93 -2.48 -5.37 14.06
C SER A 93 -1.59 -6.54 13.71
N ARG A 94 -1.09 -6.63 12.49
CA ARG A 94 -0.30 -7.77 12.04
C ARG A 94 1.17 -7.48 11.86
N LEU A 95 1.63 -6.31 12.24
CA LEU A 95 3.05 -5.97 12.11
C LEU A 95 3.88 -6.84 13.06
N SER A 96 4.96 -7.42 12.54
CA SER A 96 5.86 -8.21 13.37
C SER A 96 6.66 -7.30 14.30
N ASN A 97 7.29 -7.89 15.29
CA ASN A 97 8.13 -7.11 16.21
C ASN A 97 9.33 -6.50 15.52
N ASP A 98 9.80 -7.13 14.46
CA ASP A 98 10.99 -6.68 13.73
C ASP A 98 10.61 -6.04 12.40
N VAL A 99 9.37 -5.57 12.26
CA VAL A 99 8.90 -5.05 10.97
C VAL A 99 9.75 -3.87 10.52
N LYS A 100 10.10 -3.87 9.24
CA LYS A 100 10.75 -2.73 8.60
C LYS A 100 9.68 -1.91 7.89
N ILE A 101 9.58 -0.64 8.22
CA ILE A 101 8.56 0.24 7.66
C ILE A 101 9.23 1.33 6.84
N THR A 102 8.79 1.48 5.60
CA THR A 102 9.25 2.54 4.71
C THR A 102 8.04 3.39 4.31
N ILE A 103 8.16 4.69 4.43
CA ILE A 103 7.09 5.61 4.07
C ILE A 103 7.55 6.42 2.87
N ILE A 104 6.76 6.37 1.80
CA ILE A 104 7.01 7.15 0.60
C ILE A 104 5.85 8.13 0.45
N ASP A 105 6.08 9.36 0.83
CA ASP A 105 5.08 10.41 0.80
C ASP A 105 5.32 11.28 -0.41
N HIS A 106 4.34 11.34 -1.29
CA HIS A 106 4.51 11.92 -2.61
C HIS A 106 3.55 13.08 -2.81
N HIS A 107 3.83 14.20 -2.17
CA HIS A 107 2.96 15.38 -2.23
C HIS A 107 3.50 16.39 -3.22
N PRO A 108 2.74 16.71 -4.27
CA PRO A 108 3.20 17.67 -5.27
C PRO A 108 3.50 19.05 -4.72
N GLU A 109 2.80 19.48 -3.69
CA GLU A 109 3.01 20.80 -3.13
C GLU A 109 4.38 20.98 -2.48
N ILE A 110 5.13 19.93 -2.32
CA ILE A 110 6.48 20.03 -1.76
C ILE A 110 7.49 20.40 -2.83
N TRP A 111 7.12 20.21 -4.06
CA TRP A 111 8.03 20.48 -5.17
C TRP A 111 8.22 21.93 -5.37
N PRO A 112 9.05 22.36 -5.43
CA PRO A 112 9.60 23.56 -5.62
C PRO A 112 9.34 24.51 -4.64
N ALA A 113 9.05 24.24 -4.15
CA ALA A 113 8.77 24.97 -3.49
C ALA A 113 9.63 25.53 -2.97
N SER A 114 9.50 25.44 -3.43
CA SER A 114 10.04 25.50 -3.59
C SER A 114 10.60 25.86 -4.05
N GLU A 115 10.76 25.98 -4.12
CA GLU A 115 11.26 25.76 -4.77
C GLU A 115 11.65 25.68 -5.09
N GLY A 116 11.79 26.17 -4.89
CA GLY A 116 12.11 25.58 -5.18
C GLY A 116 12.27 25.36 -5.22
N MET A 117 12.31 25.57 -4.89
CA MET A 117 12.46 24.85 -5.09
C MET A 117 12.46 24.64 -5.53
N ALA A 118 12.40 24.94 -5.47
CA ALA A 118 12.36 24.46 -6.02
C ALA A 118 12.31 24.24 -6.36
N SER A 119 12.38 24.29 -6.34
CA SER A 119 12.28 23.80 -6.85
C SER A 119 12.13 23.32 -7.15
N GLY A 120 11.98 23.43 -6.99
CA GLY A 120 11.74 22.82 -7.23
C GLY A 120 11.76 22.56 -7.45
#